data_485ba7d53cd7df21bd418ddca5512b69
#
_entry.id   485ba7d53cd7df21bd418ddca5512b69
#
_cell.length_a   1.000
_cell.length_b   1.000
_cell.length_c   1.000
_cell.angle_alpha   90.00
_cell.angle_beta   90.00
_cell.angle_gamma   90.00
#
_symmetry.space_group_name_H-M   'P 1'
#
loop_
_entity.id
_entity.type
_entity.pdbx_description
1 polymer ?
#
loop_
_entity_poly.entity_id
_entity_poly.type
_entity_poly.pdbx_seq_one_letter_code
_entity_poly.pdbx_strand_id
1 'polypeptide(L)'
;MPRRLAAALLLAASPAAPAAADERAFETALGDFRKLHRAEMRRSGIAGSSFYLVRDGRTAAADHLGEQDAEARVPVDSRTIYHWASITKTMTGIAILQLRDRGLLSLDDPIVRFVPELARVHNPHGDTGAITLRQLMSHSAGFRGGTWPWREHEWQPFEPAGWAQLEAMLPYTAVEFRPGSRFSYSNPGIVYLGQVIERLSGEDFEVYVDKNILRPLGMHASYFDRTPPHLLRHRSHSYYIRDGKRVVAPFDVDTGVTVSNGGLNAPMPDMARYVAFLLGDPARSADYDLVLKRSSLEEMWRPQIAAGEDFTQGRMARTTQSGLSFFIDEGRGVRFVGHNGDQNGFRAYLSLCPDQRAGTLLAFNTETRGVRNDPSNRETAESRVALATDRLCEALASRDGAPKP
;
A
#
# COMPACT_ATOMS: atom_id res chain seq x y z
N MET A 1 -46.48 -23.63 62.74
CA MET A 1 -46.13 -24.25 61.42
C MET A 1 -45.43 -23.19 60.59
N PRO A 2 -44.12 -23.27 60.35
CA PRO A 2 -43.42 -22.31 59.49
C PRO A 2 -43.39 -22.77 58.02
N ARG A 3 -43.78 -21.89 57.11
CA ARG A 3 -43.70 -22.06 55.65
C ARG A 3 -42.24 -21.94 55.23
N ARG A 4 -41.70 -22.98 54.58
CA ARG A 4 -40.40 -22.98 53.88
C ARG A 4 -40.56 -22.25 52.54
N LEU A 5 -39.85 -21.14 52.33
CA LEU A 5 -39.62 -20.54 51.03
C LEU A 5 -38.50 -21.31 50.33
N ALA A 6 -38.81 -21.88 49.20
CA ALA A 6 -37.79 -22.46 48.29
C ALA A 6 -37.29 -21.32 47.40
N ALA A 7 -36.02 -20.96 47.51
CA ALA A 7 -35.35 -20.05 46.58
C ALA A 7 -34.92 -20.86 45.35
N ALA A 8 -35.50 -20.54 44.18
CA ALA A 8 -35.04 -21.06 42.90
C ALA A 8 -33.84 -20.28 42.43
N LEU A 9 -32.66 -20.91 42.39
CA LEU A 9 -31.46 -20.36 41.73
C LEU A 9 -31.67 -20.46 40.21
N LEU A 10 -31.91 -19.35 39.56
CA LEU A 10 -31.79 -19.20 38.12
C LEU A 10 -30.28 -19.11 37.78
N LEU A 11 -29.73 -20.19 37.26
CA LEU A 11 -28.42 -20.18 36.61
C LEU A 11 -28.58 -19.42 35.27
N ALA A 12 -28.08 -18.20 35.23
CA ALA A 12 -27.95 -17.48 33.98
C ALA A 12 -26.86 -18.17 33.14
N ALA A 13 -27.24 -18.79 32.05
CA ALA A 13 -26.34 -19.35 31.06
C ALA A 13 -25.61 -18.18 30.37
N SER A 14 -24.30 -18.09 30.59
CA SER A 14 -23.43 -17.10 29.95
C SER A 14 -23.38 -17.36 28.43
N PRO A 15 -23.42 -16.32 27.58
CA PRO A 15 -23.27 -16.47 26.13
C PRO A 15 -21.78 -16.56 25.73
N ALA A 16 -21.09 -17.58 26.22
CA ALA A 16 -19.66 -17.77 25.94
C ALA A 16 -19.38 -18.65 24.70
N ALA A 17 -20.39 -19.27 24.12
CA ALA A 17 -20.22 -20.21 23.03
C ALA A 17 -19.88 -19.58 21.64
N PRO A 18 -20.48 -18.45 21.20
CA PRO A 18 -20.19 -17.88 19.88
C PRO A 18 -18.76 -17.34 19.76
N ALA A 19 -18.29 -16.56 20.74
CA ALA A 19 -16.96 -15.94 20.71
C ALA A 19 -15.81 -16.95 20.65
N ALA A 20 -15.95 -18.11 21.28
CA ALA A 20 -14.94 -19.18 21.25
C ALA A 20 -14.92 -19.98 19.93
N ALA A 21 -16.04 -20.06 19.21
CA ALA A 21 -16.13 -20.68 17.88
C ALA A 21 -15.44 -19.77 16.84
N ASP A 22 -15.68 -18.47 16.91
CA ASP A 22 -15.12 -17.48 16.00
C ASP A 22 -13.61 -17.32 16.19
N GLU A 23 -13.10 -17.39 17.43
CA GLU A 23 -11.65 -17.40 17.71
C GLU A 23 -10.98 -18.62 17.07
N ARG A 24 -11.62 -19.81 17.16
CA ARG A 24 -11.12 -21.03 16.51
C ARG A 24 -11.10 -20.93 14.99
N ALA A 25 -12.11 -20.33 14.38
CA ALA A 25 -12.17 -20.11 12.93
C ALA A 25 -11.01 -19.21 12.47
N PHE A 26 -10.76 -18.13 13.20
CA PHE A 26 -9.64 -17.22 12.93
C PHE A 26 -8.28 -17.92 13.10
N GLU A 27 -8.05 -18.63 14.19
CA GLU A 27 -6.81 -19.38 14.41
C GLU A 27 -6.59 -20.47 13.35
N THR A 28 -7.65 -21.11 12.88
CA THR A 28 -7.59 -22.06 11.77
C THR A 28 -7.16 -21.35 10.48
N ALA A 29 -7.79 -20.22 10.14
CA ALA A 29 -7.45 -19.44 8.96
C ALA A 29 -5.99 -18.94 9.02
N LEU A 30 -5.52 -18.50 10.19
CA LEU A 30 -4.13 -18.07 10.40
C LEU A 30 -3.16 -19.26 10.24
N GLY A 31 -3.51 -20.43 10.78
CA GLY A 31 -2.73 -21.64 10.62
C GLY A 31 -2.60 -22.08 9.15
N ASP A 32 -3.69 -22.03 8.40
CA ASP A 32 -3.71 -22.39 6.97
C ASP A 32 -2.96 -21.37 6.12
N PHE A 33 -3.11 -20.08 6.41
CA PHE A 33 -2.29 -19.02 5.81
C PHE A 33 -0.78 -19.29 6.01
N ARG A 34 -0.36 -19.58 7.24
CA ARG A 34 1.06 -19.86 7.57
C ARG A 34 1.61 -21.08 6.82
N LYS A 35 0.80 -22.13 6.66
CA LYS A 35 1.17 -23.32 5.87
C LYS A 35 1.37 -22.97 4.41
N LEU A 36 0.40 -22.22 3.82
CA LEU A 36 0.49 -21.77 2.43
C LEU A 36 1.68 -20.87 2.22
N HIS A 37 1.91 -19.86 3.06
CA HIS A 37 3.02 -18.91 2.96
C HIS A 37 4.36 -19.66 2.90
N ARG A 38 4.62 -20.57 3.84
CA ARG A 38 5.84 -21.38 3.86
C ARG A 38 5.96 -22.31 2.64
N ALA A 39 4.86 -22.85 2.16
CA ALA A 39 4.85 -23.73 0.99
C ALA A 39 5.19 -22.93 -0.30
N GLU A 40 4.56 -21.77 -0.48
CA GLU A 40 4.81 -20.92 -1.64
C GLU A 40 6.25 -20.39 -1.68
N MET A 41 6.80 -19.96 -0.53
CA MET A 41 8.20 -19.55 -0.45
C MET A 41 9.16 -20.64 -0.92
N ARG A 42 8.99 -21.87 -0.39
CA ARG A 42 9.86 -23.01 -0.79
C ARG A 42 9.70 -23.39 -2.26
N ARG A 43 8.42 -23.45 -2.74
CA ARG A 43 8.12 -23.86 -4.11
C ARG A 43 8.65 -22.89 -5.15
N SER A 44 8.64 -21.59 -4.83
CA SER A 44 8.95 -20.51 -5.78
C SER A 44 10.35 -19.91 -5.60
N GLY A 45 11.15 -20.43 -4.68
CA GLY A 45 12.52 -19.96 -4.45
C GLY A 45 12.62 -18.56 -3.83
N ILE A 46 11.56 -18.10 -3.17
CA ILE A 46 11.54 -16.80 -2.48
C ILE A 46 12.56 -16.83 -1.34
N ALA A 47 13.48 -15.85 -1.31
CA ALA A 47 14.57 -15.79 -0.34
C ALA A 47 14.06 -15.41 1.05
N GLY A 48 13.31 -14.33 1.18
CA GLY A 48 12.83 -13.81 2.46
C GLY A 48 11.46 -13.16 2.37
N SER A 49 10.72 -13.22 3.48
CA SER A 49 9.40 -12.62 3.60
C SER A 49 9.04 -12.34 5.05
N SER A 50 8.22 -11.30 5.26
CA SER A 50 7.59 -11.02 6.55
C SER A 50 6.09 -10.80 6.39
N PHE A 51 5.34 -11.25 7.38
CA PHE A 51 3.90 -11.06 7.51
C PHE A 51 3.56 -10.44 8.85
N TYR A 52 2.68 -9.45 8.86
CA TYR A 52 2.07 -8.88 10.07
C TYR A 52 0.56 -8.78 9.88
N LEU A 53 -0.16 -9.13 10.95
CA LEU A 53 -1.57 -8.81 11.14
C LEU A 53 -1.68 -7.76 12.25
N VAL A 54 -2.25 -6.63 11.93
CA VAL A 54 -2.59 -5.58 12.90
C VAL A 54 -4.09 -5.66 13.14
N ARG A 55 -4.49 -5.67 14.42
CA ARG A 55 -5.90 -5.68 14.83
C ARG A 55 -6.06 -4.80 16.06
N ASP A 56 -7.09 -3.96 16.07
CA ASP A 56 -7.37 -3.03 17.17
C ASP A 56 -6.13 -2.21 17.58
N GLY A 57 -5.39 -1.69 16.58
CA GLY A 57 -4.20 -0.87 16.76
C GLY A 57 -2.94 -1.62 17.22
N ARG A 58 -2.95 -2.96 17.31
CA ARG A 58 -1.82 -3.78 17.81
C ARG A 58 -1.47 -4.90 16.84
N THR A 59 -0.20 -5.29 16.83
CA THR A 59 0.23 -6.48 16.10
C THR A 59 -0.32 -7.73 16.79
N ALA A 60 -1.25 -8.41 16.12
CA ALA A 60 -1.90 -9.63 16.58
C ALA A 60 -1.14 -10.89 16.14
N ALA A 61 -0.47 -10.85 14.98
CA ALA A 61 0.40 -11.93 14.52
C ALA A 61 1.57 -11.36 13.72
N ALA A 62 2.72 -12.01 13.81
CA ALA A 62 3.92 -11.67 13.06
C ALA A 62 4.68 -12.95 12.70
N ASP A 63 5.17 -13.02 11.46
CA ASP A 63 6.03 -14.10 10.98
C ASP A 63 7.18 -13.52 10.16
N HIS A 64 8.38 -14.07 10.34
CA HIS A 64 9.59 -13.75 9.61
C HIS A 64 10.15 -15.06 9.02
N LEU A 65 10.32 -15.14 7.72
CA LEU A 65 10.67 -16.37 7.02
C LEU A 65 11.85 -16.13 6.06
N GLY A 66 12.80 -17.08 6.03
CA GLY A 66 13.92 -17.06 5.10
C GLY A 66 15.00 -16.04 5.44
N GLU A 67 15.64 -15.49 4.43
CA GLU A 67 16.88 -14.70 4.53
C GLU A 67 16.70 -13.31 3.91
N GLN A 68 17.18 -12.28 4.63
CA GLN A 68 17.26 -10.90 4.10
C GLN A 68 18.48 -10.74 3.16
N ASP A 69 19.49 -11.60 3.34
CA ASP A 69 20.63 -11.75 2.46
C ASP A 69 20.89 -13.26 2.30
N ALA A 70 20.53 -13.78 1.12
CA ALA A 70 20.63 -15.22 0.86
C ALA A 70 22.06 -15.69 0.59
N GLU A 71 22.94 -14.81 0.11
CA GLU A 71 24.35 -15.10 -0.13
C GLU A 71 25.10 -15.21 1.21
N ALA A 72 24.89 -14.26 2.12
CA ALA A 72 25.49 -14.26 3.45
C ALA A 72 24.69 -15.08 4.48
N ARG A 73 23.53 -15.63 4.10
CA ARG A 73 22.61 -16.39 4.97
C ARG A 73 22.15 -15.62 6.20
N VAL A 74 21.91 -14.33 6.05
CA VAL A 74 21.40 -13.49 7.13
C VAL A 74 19.89 -13.68 7.22
N PRO A 75 19.35 -14.12 8.36
CA PRO A 75 17.92 -14.37 8.50
C PRO A 75 17.09 -13.09 8.45
N VAL A 76 15.85 -13.20 7.99
CA VAL A 76 14.83 -12.15 8.16
C VAL A 76 14.46 -12.04 9.63
N ASP A 77 14.40 -10.81 10.15
CA ASP A 77 13.92 -10.51 11.51
C ASP A 77 12.98 -9.28 11.49
N SER A 78 12.52 -8.84 12.66
CA SER A 78 11.64 -7.68 12.80
C SER A 78 12.29 -6.35 12.39
N ARG A 79 13.61 -6.29 12.28
CA ARG A 79 14.37 -5.09 11.87
C ARG A 79 14.65 -5.09 10.37
N THR A 80 14.40 -6.20 9.68
CA THR A 80 14.61 -6.29 8.22
C THR A 80 13.81 -5.21 7.51
N ILE A 81 14.52 -4.40 6.74
CA ILE A 81 13.95 -3.28 5.99
C ILE A 81 13.68 -3.71 4.56
N TYR A 82 12.43 -3.59 4.17
CA TYR A 82 11.95 -3.84 2.80
C TYR A 82 11.70 -2.54 2.06
N HIS A 83 11.75 -2.59 0.73
CA HIS A 83 11.28 -1.52 -0.12
C HIS A 83 9.76 -1.70 -0.36
N TRP A 84 8.99 -0.66 -0.06
CA TRP A 84 7.52 -0.69 -0.12
C TRP A 84 6.97 -0.18 -1.45
N ALA A 85 7.83 0.34 -2.30
CA ALA A 85 7.49 0.76 -3.67
C ALA A 85 6.18 1.59 -3.69
N SER A 86 5.24 1.22 -4.55
CA SER A 86 4.00 1.98 -4.78
C SER A 86 3.09 2.17 -3.56
N ILE A 87 3.31 1.50 -2.46
CA ILE A 87 2.61 1.81 -1.20
C ILE A 87 2.93 3.23 -0.73
N THR A 88 4.08 3.78 -1.12
CA THR A 88 4.44 5.20 -0.96
C THR A 88 3.34 6.16 -1.40
N LYS A 89 2.60 5.84 -2.47
CA LYS A 89 1.53 6.68 -3.00
C LYS A 89 0.45 7.01 -1.98
N THR A 90 0.21 6.08 -1.04
CA THR A 90 -0.75 6.31 0.04
C THR A 90 -0.29 7.45 0.97
N MET A 91 1.01 7.55 1.24
CA MET A 91 1.59 8.65 2.02
C MET A 91 1.60 9.97 1.23
N THR A 92 1.87 9.92 -0.07
CA THR A 92 1.73 11.09 -0.97
C THR A 92 0.30 11.63 -0.95
N GLY A 93 -0.69 10.73 -1.02
CA GLY A 93 -2.09 11.11 -0.91
C GLY A 93 -2.41 11.76 0.44
N ILE A 94 -1.92 11.21 1.56
CA ILE A 94 -2.06 11.81 2.89
C ILE A 94 -1.44 13.20 2.94
N ALA A 95 -0.23 13.39 2.38
CA ALA A 95 0.44 14.69 2.33
C ALA A 95 -0.37 15.75 1.56
N ILE A 96 -0.98 15.37 0.42
CA ILE A 96 -1.88 16.25 -0.33
C ILE A 96 -3.11 16.62 0.52
N LEU A 97 -3.71 15.66 1.24
CA LEU A 97 -4.85 15.95 2.13
C LEU A 97 -4.45 16.83 3.32
N GLN A 98 -3.23 16.69 3.86
CA GLN A 98 -2.70 17.60 4.88
C GLN A 98 -2.63 19.05 4.36
N LEU A 99 -2.14 19.26 3.14
CA LEU A 99 -2.06 20.60 2.51
C LEU A 99 -3.47 21.14 2.24
N ARG A 100 -4.40 20.30 1.79
CA ARG A 100 -5.81 20.67 1.63
C ARG A 100 -6.44 21.09 2.95
N ASP A 101 -6.28 20.31 4.01
CA ASP A 101 -6.88 20.58 5.31
C ASP A 101 -6.30 21.84 5.97
N ARG A 102 -5.10 22.28 5.54
CA ARG A 102 -4.49 23.57 5.88
C ARG A 102 -4.99 24.73 4.98
N GLY A 103 -5.84 24.47 3.98
CA GLY A 103 -6.39 25.47 3.07
C GLY A 103 -5.44 25.94 1.96
N LEU A 104 -4.36 25.19 1.70
CA LEU A 104 -3.35 25.57 0.69
C LEU A 104 -3.73 25.14 -0.72
N LEU A 105 -4.64 24.17 -0.86
CA LEU A 105 -5.15 23.67 -2.13
C LEU A 105 -6.58 23.12 -1.99
N SER A 106 -7.26 22.95 -3.13
CA SER A 106 -8.44 22.11 -3.30
C SER A 106 -8.11 20.90 -4.15
N LEU A 107 -8.73 19.74 -3.90
CA LEU A 107 -8.54 18.57 -4.77
C LEU A 107 -9.04 18.80 -6.20
N ASP A 108 -9.92 19.76 -6.38
CA ASP A 108 -10.48 20.13 -7.67
C ASP A 108 -9.73 21.30 -8.33
N ASP A 109 -8.62 21.78 -7.72
CA ASP A 109 -7.71 22.72 -8.36
C ASP A 109 -6.98 22.08 -9.55
N PRO A 110 -6.77 22.81 -10.64
CA PRO A 110 -5.96 22.37 -11.75
C PRO A 110 -4.50 22.15 -11.35
N ILE A 111 -3.89 21.05 -11.78
CA ILE A 111 -2.48 20.75 -11.49
C ILE A 111 -1.53 21.85 -11.99
N VAL A 112 -1.83 22.48 -13.13
CA VAL A 112 -1.01 23.55 -13.72
C VAL A 112 -0.91 24.81 -12.85
N ARG A 113 -1.82 24.98 -11.88
CA ARG A 113 -1.72 26.05 -10.87
C ARG A 113 -0.47 25.89 -10.01
N PHE A 114 -0.06 24.66 -9.73
CA PHE A 114 1.06 24.33 -8.87
C PHE A 114 2.30 23.92 -9.66
N VAL A 115 2.09 23.28 -10.81
CA VAL A 115 3.14 22.79 -11.70
C VAL A 115 2.86 23.30 -13.12
N PRO A 116 3.12 24.62 -13.39
CA PRO A 116 2.76 25.25 -14.63
C PRO A 116 3.46 24.66 -15.87
N GLU A 117 4.60 23.98 -15.71
CA GLU A 117 5.32 23.29 -16.77
C GLU A 117 4.47 22.22 -17.44
N LEU A 118 3.48 21.65 -16.72
CA LEU A 118 2.56 20.66 -17.27
C LEU A 118 1.64 21.22 -18.38
N ALA A 119 1.52 22.54 -18.51
CA ALA A 119 0.86 23.15 -19.66
C ALA A 119 1.53 22.81 -21.01
N ARG A 120 2.78 22.31 -20.98
CA ARG A 120 3.54 21.86 -22.18
C ARG A 120 3.16 20.45 -22.63
N VAL A 121 2.41 19.72 -21.83
CA VAL A 121 1.92 18.37 -22.18
C VAL A 121 0.84 18.47 -23.27
N HIS A 122 1.00 17.69 -24.33
CA HIS A 122 0.01 17.64 -25.39
C HIS A 122 -1.29 16.93 -24.92
N ASN A 123 -2.42 17.62 -25.01
CA ASN A 123 -3.73 17.05 -24.64
C ASN A 123 -4.68 17.10 -25.85
N PRO A 124 -4.79 16.02 -26.63
CA PRO A 124 -5.70 15.97 -27.76
C PRO A 124 -7.19 15.86 -27.35
N HIS A 125 -7.46 15.69 -26.05
CA HIS A 125 -8.80 15.47 -25.50
C HIS A 125 -9.40 16.68 -24.78
N GLY A 126 -8.68 17.84 -24.77
CA GLY A 126 -9.15 19.06 -24.14
C GLY A 126 -8.01 19.95 -23.61
N ASP A 127 -8.30 20.71 -22.57
CA ASP A 127 -7.32 21.59 -21.93
C ASP A 127 -6.59 20.85 -20.81
N THR A 128 -5.27 20.79 -20.87
CA THR A 128 -4.42 20.26 -19.78
C THR A 128 -4.59 21.09 -18.50
N GLY A 129 -4.92 22.39 -18.63
CA GLY A 129 -5.26 23.26 -17.51
C GLY A 129 -6.51 22.85 -16.74
N ALA A 130 -7.32 21.89 -17.24
CA ALA A 130 -8.49 21.38 -16.55
C ALA A 130 -8.23 20.08 -15.75
N ILE A 131 -7.02 19.51 -15.82
CA ILE A 131 -6.66 18.29 -15.08
C ILE A 131 -6.50 18.62 -13.60
N THR A 132 -7.27 17.93 -12.73
CA THR A 132 -7.32 18.21 -11.29
C THR A 132 -6.41 17.31 -10.47
N LEU A 133 -6.07 17.74 -9.24
CA LEU A 133 -5.34 16.91 -8.28
C LEU A 133 -6.11 15.63 -7.94
N ARG A 134 -7.44 15.68 -7.84
CA ARG A 134 -8.33 14.53 -7.64
C ARG A 134 -8.14 13.48 -8.73
N GLN A 135 -8.07 13.89 -9.98
CA GLN A 135 -7.87 12.99 -11.12
C GLN A 135 -6.49 12.33 -11.10
N LEU A 136 -5.46 13.03 -10.63
CA LEU A 136 -4.13 12.45 -10.42
C LEU A 136 -4.15 11.40 -9.31
N MET A 137 -4.73 11.74 -8.15
CA MET A 137 -4.84 10.84 -6.99
C MET A 137 -5.67 9.59 -7.28
N SER A 138 -6.63 9.66 -8.20
CA SER A 138 -7.50 8.54 -8.59
C SER A 138 -7.03 7.82 -9.85
N HIS A 139 -5.87 8.17 -10.40
CA HIS A 139 -5.36 7.59 -11.65
C HIS A 139 -6.32 7.73 -12.83
N SER A 140 -7.02 8.84 -12.92
CA SER A 140 -7.98 9.13 -14.01
C SER A 140 -7.60 10.36 -14.84
N ALA A 141 -6.40 10.91 -14.63
CA ALA A 141 -5.92 12.12 -15.31
C ALA A 141 -5.54 11.91 -16.78
N GLY A 142 -5.36 10.66 -17.23
CA GLY A 142 -5.00 10.35 -18.61
C GLY A 142 -3.50 10.30 -18.88
N PHE A 143 -2.65 10.37 -17.86
CA PHE A 143 -1.21 10.21 -18.05
C PHE A 143 -0.82 8.74 -18.16
N ARG A 144 0.27 8.44 -18.90
CA ARG A 144 0.85 7.11 -19.08
C ARG A 144 1.23 6.42 -17.76
N GLY A 145 1.41 5.10 -17.81
CA GLY A 145 1.78 4.30 -16.64
C GLY A 145 3.25 4.47 -16.21
N GLY A 146 4.17 4.43 -17.16
CA GLY A 146 5.62 4.56 -16.92
C GLY A 146 6.09 6.01 -16.85
N THR A 147 7.22 6.24 -16.17
CA THR A 147 7.83 7.58 -16.04
C THR A 147 8.40 8.07 -17.38
N TRP A 148 9.11 7.20 -18.08
CA TRP A 148 9.67 7.50 -19.40
C TRP A 148 8.60 7.40 -20.50
N PRO A 149 8.49 8.36 -21.44
CA PRO A 149 7.53 8.28 -22.55
C PRO A 149 7.87 7.17 -23.55
N TRP A 150 9.09 6.67 -23.57
CA TRP A 150 9.61 5.64 -24.48
C TRP A 150 10.14 4.40 -23.75
N ARG A 151 9.55 4.05 -22.62
CA ARG A 151 10.01 2.98 -21.71
C ARG A 151 10.01 1.57 -22.32
N GLU A 152 9.42 1.36 -23.46
CA GLU A 152 9.45 0.06 -24.14
C GLU A 152 10.85 -0.34 -24.65
N HIS A 153 11.82 0.59 -24.57
CA HIS A 153 13.18 0.37 -24.99
C HIS A 153 14.10 0.09 -23.78
N GLU A 154 14.81 -1.02 -23.81
CA GLU A 154 15.68 -1.51 -22.73
C GLU A 154 16.87 -0.58 -22.40
N TRP A 155 17.18 0.42 -23.23
CA TRP A 155 18.30 1.33 -23.01
C TRP A 155 18.04 2.39 -21.93
N GLN A 156 16.84 2.46 -21.37
CA GLN A 156 16.46 3.35 -20.27
C GLN A 156 16.20 2.56 -18.96
N PRO A 157 17.22 1.93 -18.36
CA PRO A 157 17.02 1.04 -17.21
C PRO A 157 16.74 1.77 -15.91
N PHE A 158 17.06 3.09 -15.82
CA PHE A 158 16.95 3.88 -14.60
C PHE A 158 15.82 4.91 -14.70
N GLU A 159 15.21 5.25 -13.56
CA GLU A 159 14.27 6.35 -13.47
C GLU A 159 15.02 7.71 -13.60
N PRO A 160 14.34 8.82 -14.00
CA PRO A 160 14.96 10.13 -14.03
C PRO A 160 15.50 10.51 -12.65
N ALA A 161 16.71 11.06 -12.59
CA ALA A 161 17.33 11.43 -11.33
C ALA A 161 16.67 12.65 -10.65
N GLY A 162 16.01 13.52 -11.41
CA GLY A 162 15.41 14.71 -10.85
C GLY A 162 14.36 15.36 -11.75
N TRP A 163 13.70 16.39 -11.22
CA TRP A 163 12.58 17.08 -11.88
C TRP A 163 12.96 17.65 -13.26
N ALA A 164 14.14 18.26 -13.41
CA ALA A 164 14.56 18.85 -14.68
C ALA A 164 14.56 17.84 -15.84
N GLN A 165 14.92 16.58 -15.58
CA GLN A 165 14.87 15.53 -16.59
C GLN A 165 13.42 15.16 -16.95
N LEU A 166 12.53 15.09 -15.96
CA LEU A 166 11.12 14.83 -16.19
C LEU A 166 10.46 16.00 -16.94
N GLU A 167 10.79 17.24 -16.58
CA GLU A 167 10.31 18.45 -17.23
C GLU A 167 10.72 18.50 -18.72
N ALA A 168 11.95 18.09 -19.05
CA ALA A 168 12.43 18.01 -20.43
C ALA A 168 11.61 17.01 -21.28
N MET A 169 10.93 16.03 -20.66
CA MET A 169 10.09 15.05 -21.33
C MET A 169 8.64 15.51 -21.54
N LEU A 170 8.20 16.60 -20.92
CA LEU A 170 6.80 17.05 -21.00
C LEU A 170 6.33 17.32 -22.44
N PRO A 171 7.14 17.91 -23.35
CA PRO A 171 6.74 18.07 -24.75
C PRO A 171 6.53 16.76 -25.51
N TYR A 172 7.11 15.66 -25.03
CA TYR A 172 6.96 14.31 -25.60
C TYR A 172 5.90 13.47 -24.87
N THR A 173 5.24 14.08 -23.88
CA THR A 173 4.17 13.46 -23.10
C THR A 173 2.82 13.88 -23.69
N ALA A 174 1.92 12.93 -23.83
CA ALA A 174 0.54 13.20 -24.21
C ALA A 174 -0.43 12.67 -23.15
N VAL A 175 -1.60 13.31 -23.08
CA VAL A 175 -2.75 12.77 -22.37
C VAL A 175 -3.39 11.71 -23.26
N GLU A 176 -3.53 10.48 -22.78
CA GLU A 176 -3.92 9.32 -23.59
C GLU A 176 -5.45 9.18 -23.77
N PHE A 177 -6.22 9.81 -22.90
CA PHE A 177 -7.68 9.80 -22.93
C PHE A 177 -8.25 11.02 -22.20
N ARG A 178 -9.53 11.29 -22.39
CA ARG A 178 -10.24 12.39 -21.74
C ARG A 178 -10.11 12.27 -20.20
N PRO A 179 -9.51 13.24 -19.49
CA PRO A 179 -9.39 13.21 -18.04
C PRO A 179 -10.73 12.96 -17.33
N GLY A 180 -10.71 12.06 -16.36
CA GLY A 180 -11.90 11.64 -15.61
C GLY A 180 -12.79 10.58 -16.30
N SER A 181 -12.49 10.17 -17.55
CA SER A 181 -13.35 9.24 -18.28
C SER A 181 -13.09 7.76 -18.00
N ARG A 182 -11.88 7.40 -17.60
CA ARG A 182 -11.50 6.03 -17.24
C ARG A 182 -10.29 6.01 -16.32
N PHE A 183 -10.08 4.89 -15.68
CA PHE A 183 -8.88 4.59 -14.89
C PHE A 183 -7.71 4.21 -15.81
N SER A 184 -6.51 4.72 -15.49
CA SER A 184 -5.24 4.22 -16.00
C SER A 184 -4.14 4.53 -15.00
N TYR A 185 -3.54 3.51 -14.40
CA TYR A 185 -2.50 3.68 -13.38
C TYR A 185 -1.33 4.51 -13.92
N SER A 186 -0.97 5.58 -13.22
CA SER A 186 0.06 6.50 -13.65
C SER A 186 1.06 6.80 -12.54
N ASN A 187 2.32 6.43 -12.73
CA ASN A 187 3.42 6.82 -11.88
C ASN A 187 3.76 8.33 -12.04
N PRO A 188 3.88 8.87 -13.27
CA PRO A 188 4.12 10.30 -13.45
C PRO A 188 3.07 11.18 -12.77
N GLY A 189 1.79 10.77 -12.82
CA GLY A 189 0.72 11.52 -12.15
C GLY A 189 0.97 11.71 -10.65
N ILE A 190 1.54 10.72 -9.99
CA ILE A 190 1.89 10.82 -8.57
C ILE A 190 3.19 11.61 -8.35
N VAL A 191 4.16 11.53 -9.28
CA VAL A 191 5.36 12.40 -9.22
C VAL A 191 4.96 13.87 -9.30
N TYR A 192 3.96 14.21 -10.13
CA TYR A 192 3.45 15.59 -10.19
C TYR A 192 2.80 16.03 -8.86
N LEU A 193 2.16 15.13 -8.13
CA LEU A 193 1.68 15.43 -6.76
C LEU A 193 2.85 15.62 -5.78
N GLY A 194 3.95 14.89 -5.93
CA GLY A 194 5.20 15.14 -5.19
C GLY A 194 5.69 16.56 -5.38
N GLN A 195 5.71 17.03 -6.63
CA GLN A 195 6.08 18.43 -6.94
C GLN A 195 5.11 19.46 -6.32
N VAL A 196 3.83 19.16 -6.24
CA VAL A 196 2.87 20.03 -5.52
C VAL A 196 3.24 20.13 -4.04
N ILE A 197 3.58 19.00 -3.41
CA ILE A 197 3.99 18.98 -2.00
C ILE A 197 5.23 19.83 -1.79
N GLU A 198 6.29 19.63 -2.58
CA GLU A 198 7.54 20.37 -2.48
C GLU A 198 7.33 21.88 -2.66
N ARG A 199 6.58 22.29 -3.69
CA ARG A 199 6.33 23.70 -3.99
C ARG A 199 5.51 24.44 -2.95
N LEU A 200 4.53 23.76 -2.35
CA LEU A 200 3.69 24.35 -1.31
C LEU A 200 4.33 24.34 0.07
N SER A 201 5.15 23.34 0.36
CA SER A 201 5.83 23.24 1.65
C SER A 201 7.18 23.97 1.69
N GLY A 202 7.85 24.10 0.53
CA GLY A 202 9.23 24.58 0.44
C GLY A 202 10.26 23.55 0.94
N GLU A 203 9.88 22.29 1.09
CA GLU A 203 10.71 21.17 1.57
C GLU A 203 10.75 20.07 0.51
N ASP A 204 11.85 19.32 0.45
CA ASP A 204 11.91 18.11 -0.36
C ASP A 204 10.84 17.13 0.10
N PHE A 205 10.32 16.31 -0.83
CA PHE A 205 9.20 15.39 -0.57
C PHE A 205 9.45 14.48 0.64
N GLU A 206 10.62 13.85 0.70
CA GLU A 206 11.01 12.93 1.77
C GLU A 206 11.13 13.63 3.13
N VAL A 207 11.60 14.87 3.15
CA VAL A 207 11.68 15.69 4.38
C VAL A 207 10.29 16.03 4.87
N TYR A 208 9.38 16.41 3.96
CA TYR A 208 7.99 16.68 4.31
C TYR A 208 7.30 15.45 4.91
N VAL A 209 7.43 14.28 4.27
CA VAL A 209 6.79 13.04 4.73
C VAL A 209 7.42 12.55 6.03
N ASP A 210 8.75 12.59 6.17
CA ASP A 210 9.41 12.23 7.43
C ASP A 210 8.87 13.07 8.59
N LYS A 211 8.87 14.40 8.42
CA LYS A 211 8.44 15.34 9.45
C LYS A 211 6.95 15.26 9.80
N ASN A 212 6.08 15.11 8.79
CA ASN A 212 4.64 15.26 8.98
C ASN A 212 3.90 13.92 9.07
N ILE A 213 4.53 12.79 8.73
CA ILE A 213 3.90 11.46 8.74
C ILE A 213 4.74 10.45 9.53
N LEU A 214 6.01 10.19 9.12
CA LEU A 214 6.79 9.10 9.70
C LEU A 214 7.09 9.33 11.18
N ARG A 215 7.67 10.48 11.52
CA ARG A 215 8.04 10.81 12.93
C ARG A 215 6.83 10.88 13.85
N PRO A 216 5.73 11.57 13.52
CA PRO A 216 4.53 11.59 14.35
C PRO A 216 3.94 10.20 14.59
N LEU A 217 4.07 9.27 13.65
CA LEU A 217 3.63 7.88 13.79
C LEU A 217 4.66 7.00 14.50
N GLY A 218 5.87 7.50 14.81
CA GLY A 218 6.94 6.74 15.46
C GLY A 218 7.65 5.77 14.52
N MET A 219 7.65 6.03 13.22
CA MET A 219 8.28 5.19 12.18
C MET A 219 9.76 5.57 12.00
N HIS A 220 10.56 5.42 13.06
CA HIS A 220 11.93 5.96 13.15
C HIS A 220 12.98 5.18 12.35
N ALA A 221 12.68 3.97 11.88
CA ALA A 221 13.55 3.17 11.03
C ALA A 221 13.09 3.17 9.55
N SER A 222 12.14 4.05 9.22
CA SER A 222 11.65 4.26 7.86
C SER A 222 12.36 5.45 7.22
N TYR A 223 12.60 5.36 5.91
CA TYR A 223 13.32 6.39 5.15
C TYR A 223 12.97 6.28 3.66
N PHE A 224 13.41 7.27 2.88
CA PHE A 224 13.29 7.28 1.43
C PHE A 224 14.65 7.08 0.78
N ASP A 225 14.64 6.47 -0.41
CA ASP A 225 15.79 6.25 -1.29
C ASP A 225 16.95 5.51 -0.61
N ARG A 226 18.12 6.16 -0.47
CA ARG A 226 19.31 5.49 0.04
C ARG A 226 19.25 5.24 1.53
N THR A 227 19.73 4.07 1.91
CA THR A 227 19.72 3.63 3.31
C THR A 227 20.69 4.44 4.17
N PRO A 228 20.22 5.04 5.27
CA PRO A 228 21.11 5.64 6.27
C PRO A 228 22.15 4.64 6.78
N PRO A 229 23.44 5.03 6.97
CA PRO A 229 24.52 4.10 7.30
C PRO A 229 24.26 3.19 8.50
N HIS A 230 23.57 3.71 9.54
CA HIS A 230 23.26 2.93 10.75
C HIS A 230 22.18 1.85 10.52
N LEU A 231 21.41 1.93 9.43
CA LEU A 231 20.36 0.98 9.05
C LEU A 231 20.80 -0.03 7.98
N LEU A 232 21.94 0.19 7.30
CA LEU A 232 22.43 -0.66 6.19
C LEU A 232 22.43 -2.15 6.51
N ARG A 233 22.84 -2.55 7.73
CA ARG A 233 22.86 -3.95 8.17
C ARG A 233 21.48 -4.62 8.22
N HIS A 234 20.41 -3.82 8.21
CA HIS A 234 19.02 -4.28 8.25
C HIS A 234 18.34 -4.19 6.89
N ARG A 235 18.97 -3.55 5.91
CA ARG A 235 18.45 -3.44 4.55
C ARG A 235 18.49 -4.81 3.88
N SER A 236 17.33 -5.32 3.48
CA SER A 236 17.27 -6.58 2.74
C SER A 236 17.86 -6.43 1.34
N HIS A 237 18.64 -7.42 0.89
CA HIS A 237 18.85 -7.66 -0.53
C HIS A 237 17.53 -8.05 -1.18
N SER A 238 17.46 -7.91 -2.51
CA SER A 238 16.29 -8.32 -3.28
C SER A 238 16.68 -9.12 -4.50
N TYR A 239 15.73 -9.89 -5.02
CA TYR A 239 15.98 -10.91 -6.00
C TYR A 239 14.88 -10.98 -7.05
N TYR A 240 15.25 -11.49 -8.23
CA TYR A 240 14.33 -11.94 -9.26
C TYR A 240 14.47 -13.45 -9.44
N ILE A 241 13.41 -14.13 -9.78
CA ILE A 241 13.47 -15.49 -10.32
C ILE A 241 13.45 -15.40 -11.84
N ARG A 242 14.54 -15.82 -12.48
CA ARG A 242 14.69 -15.87 -13.94
C ARG A 242 15.15 -17.26 -14.33
N ASP A 243 14.43 -17.92 -15.23
CA ASP A 243 14.73 -19.30 -15.67
C ASP A 243 14.91 -20.26 -14.49
N GLY A 244 14.07 -20.13 -13.47
CA GLY A 244 14.11 -20.94 -12.24
C GLY A 244 15.31 -20.65 -11.32
N LYS A 245 16.13 -19.64 -11.61
CA LYS A 245 17.30 -19.26 -10.80
C LYS A 245 17.06 -17.91 -10.12
N ARG A 246 17.59 -17.78 -8.90
CA ARG A 246 17.60 -16.50 -8.19
C ARG A 246 18.72 -15.61 -8.75
N VAL A 247 18.36 -14.39 -9.12
CA VAL A 247 19.25 -13.34 -9.62
C VAL A 247 19.17 -12.16 -8.65
N VAL A 248 20.31 -11.68 -8.16
CA VAL A 248 20.37 -10.52 -7.25
C VAL A 248 19.99 -9.26 -8.00
N ALA A 249 19.08 -8.47 -7.44
CA ALA A 249 18.75 -7.13 -7.91
C ALA A 249 19.79 -6.10 -7.43
N PRO A 250 19.89 -4.91 -8.04
CA PRO A 250 20.74 -3.83 -7.54
C PRO A 250 20.40 -3.50 -6.09
N PHE A 251 21.43 -3.39 -5.24
CA PHE A 251 21.28 -3.07 -3.83
C PHE A 251 21.17 -1.56 -3.61
N ASP A 252 20.31 -1.16 -2.70
CA ASP A 252 20.18 0.22 -2.18
C ASP A 252 20.01 1.29 -3.28
N VAL A 253 19.05 1.04 -4.17
CA VAL A 253 18.77 1.89 -5.33
C VAL A 253 18.14 3.21 -4.90
N ASP A 254 18.66 4.30 -5.45
CA ASP A 254 18.04 5.61 -5.44
C ASP A 254 16.89 5.64 -6.46
N THR A 255 15.69 6.02 -6.04
CA THR A 255 14.51 6.06 -6.91
C THR A 255 14.39 7.38 -7.70
N GLY A 256 15.28 8.36 -7.44
CA GLY A 256 15.32 9.64 -8.12
C GLY A 256 13.98 10.38 -8.03
N VAL A 257 13.54 10.98 -9.14
CA VAL A 257 12.29 11.74 -9.18
C VAL A 257 11.03 10.91 -8.81
N THR A 258 11.16 9.57 -8.78
CA THR A 258 10.04 8.68 -8.45
C THR A 258 9.87 8.44 -6.95
N VAL A 259 10.62 9.16 -6.11
CA VAL A 259 10.56 9.05 -4.63
C VAL A 259 9.13 9.15 -4.10
N SER A 260 8.33 10.09 -4.61
CA SER A 260 6.95 10.30 -4.16
C SER A 260 5.96 9.20 -4.60
N ASN A 261 6.32 8.41 -5.60
CA ASN A 261 5.47 7.31 -6.04
C ASN A 261 5.96 5.93 -5.58
N GLY A 262 7.23 5.82 -5.12
CA GLY A 262 7.82 4.50 -4.86
C GLY A 262 9.00 4.45 -3.89
N GLY A 263 9.44 5.53 -3.26
CA GLY A 263 10.73 5.60 -2.54
C GLY A 263 10.76 5.03 -1.10
N LEU A 264 9.63 4.64 -0.51
CA LEU A 264 9.57 4.24 0.90
C LEU A 264 10.32 2.93 1.18
N ASN A 265 11.18 2.96 2.19
CA ASN A 265 11.81 1.79 2.81
C ASN A 265 11.45 1.76 4.30
N ALA A 266 11.04 0.60 4.81
CA ALA A 266 10.62 0.46 6.20
C ALA A 266 10.70 -0.98 6.71
N PRO A 267 10.93 -1.21 8.01
CA PRO A 267 10.72 -2.50 8.65
C PRO A 267 9.24 -2.71 8.99
N MET A 268 8.84 -3.97 9.18
CA MET A 268 7.46 -4.34 9.48
C MET A 268 6.85 -3.64 10.70
N PRO A 269 7.57 -3.45 11.84
CA PRO A 269 6.99 -2.73 12.99
C PRO A 269 6.59 -1.29 12.70
N ASP A 270 7.35 -0.58 11.85
CA ASP A 270 7.02 0.79 11.45
C ASP A 270 5.77 0.80 10.56
N MET A 271 5.69 -0.11 9.59
CA MET A 271 4.49 -0.26 8.77
C MET A 271 3.27 -0.71 9.59
N ALA A 272 3.45 -1.49 10.66
CA ALA A 272 2.36 -1.82 11.57
C ALA A 272 1.81 -0.59 12.30
N ARG A 273 2.67 0.39 12.67
CA ARG A 273 2.23 1.69 13.19
C ARG A 273 1.44 2.48 12.15
N TYR A 274 1.88 2.45 10.89
CA TYR A 274 1.14 3.06 9.79
C TYR A 274 -0.24 2.42 9.60
N VAL A 275 -0.34 1.10 9.62
CA VAL A 275 -1.63 0.38 9.57
C VAL A 275 -2.50 0.71 10.77
N ALA A 276 -1.95 0.80 11.98
CA ALA A 276 -2.71 1.18 13.18
C ALA A 276 -3.29 2.60 13.05
N PHE A 277 -2.53 3.55 12.49
CA PHE A 277 -3.02 4.88 12.15
C PHE A 277 -4.16 4.81 11.11
N LEU A 278 -3.97 4.08 10.03
CA LEU A 278 -4.99 3.94 8.98
C LEU A 278 -6.29 3.35 9.55
N LEU A 279 -6.22 2.32 10.37
CA LEU A 279 -7.41 1.69 10.99
C LEU A 279 -8.08 2.59 12.03
N GLY A 280 -7.31 3.47 12.68
CA GLY A 280 -7.76 4.33 13.77
C GLY A 280 -7.89 3.58 15.09
N ASP A 281 -7.19 4.07 16.11
CA ASP A 281 -7.37 3.65 17.50
C ASP A 281 -8.03 4.79 18.28
N PRO A 282 -9.26 4.58 18.82
CA PRO A 282 -9.94 5.63 19.59
C PRO A 282 -9.12 6.21 20.74
N ALA A 283 -8.25 5.39 21.36
CA ALA A 283 -7.36 5.84 22.44
C ALA A 283 -6.24 6.78 21.95
N ARG A 284 -5.96 6.79 20.63
CA ARG A 284 -4.92 7.61 20.00
C ARG A 284 -5.48 8.58 18.95
N SER A 285 -6.78 8.79 18.91
CA SER A 285 -7.42 9.63 17.89
C SER A 285 -6.83 11.02 17.81
N ALA A 286 -6.55 11.65 18.97
CA ALA A 286 -5.95 12.98 19.03
C ALA A 286 -4.53 13.02 18.40
N ASP A 287 -3.71 12.00 18.64
CA ASP A 287 -2.37 11.89 18.04
C ASP A 287 -2.47 11.69 16.52
N TYR A 288 -3.41 10.85 16.08
CA TYR A 288 -3.60 10.55 14.67
C TYR A 288 -4.18 11.73 13.90
N ASP A 289 -5.06 12.52 14.52
CA ASP A 289 -5.61 13.74 13.91
C ASP A 289 -4.56 14.83 13.69
N LEU A 290 -3.41 14.79 14.41
CA LEU A 290 -2.25 15.64 14.12
C LEU A 290 -1.59 15.27 12.78
N VAL A 291 -1.67 14.00 12.36
CA VAL A 291 -1.18 13.56 11.06
C VAL A 291 -2.23 13.83 9.98
N LEU A 292 -3.42 13.29 10.13
CA LEU A 292 -4.55 13.57 9.23
C LEU A 292 -5.86 13.28 9.96
N LYS A 293 -6.84 14.19 9.84
CA LYS A 293 -8.17 13.99 10.41
C LYS A 293 -8.80 12.70 9.87
N ARG A 294 -9.44 11.96 10.75
CA ARG A 294 -10.12 10.71 10.40
C ARG A 294 -11.06 10.86 9.21
N SER A 295 -11.85 11.94 9.18
CA SER A 295 -12.78 12.23 8.08
C SER A 295 -12.08 12.41 6.73
N SER A 296 -10.89 13.02 6.72
CA SER A 296 -10.09 13.20 5.51
C SER A 296 -9.50 11.87 5.03
N LEU A 297 -9.06 11.01 5.97
CA LEU A 297 -8.59 9.67 5.64
C LEU A 297 -9.71 8.80 5.05
N GLU A 298 -10.91 8.84 5.62
CA GLU A 298 -12.07 8.10 5.12
C GLU A 298 -12.55 8.61 3.76
N GLU A 299 -12.37 9.90 3.46
CA GLU A 299 -12.60 10.44 2.13
C GLU A 299 -11.70 9.79 1.09
N MET A 300 -10.43 9.48 1.43
CA MET A 300 -9.52 8.80 0.52
C MET A 300 -10.02 7.41 0.09
N TRP A 301 -10.83 6.79 0.91
CA TRP A 301 -11.40 5.46 0.67
C TRP A 301 -12.77 5.47 0.00
N ARG A 302 -13.23 6.63 -0.48
CA ARG A 302 -14.44 6.72 -1.29
C ARG A 302 -14.09 6.43 -2.75
N PRO A 303 -14.84 5.55 -3.41
CA PRO A 303 -14.66 5.28 -4.84
C PRO A 303 -14.72 6.57 -5.66
N GLN A 304 -13.73 6.77 -6.52
CA GLN A 304 -13.69 7.88 -7.49
C GLN A 304 -13.97 7.38 -8.89
N ILE A 305 -13.41 6.22 -9.27
CA ILE A 305 -13.55 5.63 -10.58
C ILE A 305 -13.34 4.12 -10.52
N ALA A 306 -14.04 3.36 -11.37
CA ALA A 306 -13.82 1.93 -11.51
C ALA A 306 -12.43 1.66 -12.10
N ALA A 307 -11.63 0.82 -11.46
CA ALA A 307 -10.29 0.46 -11.93
C ALA A 307 -10.31 -0.66 -12.99
N GLY A 308 -11.46 -1.29 -13.21
CA GLY A 308 -11.66 -2.36 -14.19
C GLY A 308 -11.20 -3.73 -13.67
N GLU A 309 -11.58 -4.78 -14.40
CA GLU A 309 -11.29 -6.17 -14.04
C GLU A 309 -9.78 -6.50 -14.13
N ASP A 310 -9.04 -5.78 -14.96
CA ASP A 310 -7.61 -6.02 -15.17
C ASP A 310 -6.72 -5.49 -14.03
N PHE A 311 -7.25 -4.66 -13.14
CA PHE A 311 -6.51 -4.06 -12.03
C PHE A 311 -7.00 -4.57 -10.68
N THR A 312 -6.91 -5.87 -10.45
CA THR A 312 -7.42 -6.52 -9.22
C THR A 312 -6.42 -6.54 -8.07
N GLN A 313 -5.25 -5.92 -8.20
CA GLN A 313 -4.15 -6.00 -7.23
C GLN A 313 -3.76 -7.44 -6.82
N GLY A 314 -3.97 -8.41 -7.70
CA GLY A 314 -3.81 -9.82 -7.41
C GLY A 314 -4.96 -10.43 -6.59
N ARG A 315 -6.05 -9.68 -6.34
CA ARG A 315 -7.28 -10.21 -5.78
C ARG A 315 -8.24 -10.61 -6.88
N MET A 316 -9.00 -11.67 -6.63
CA MET A 316 -10.17 -12.04 -7.47
C MET A 316 -11.35 -11.10 -7.17
N ALA A 317 -11.08 -9.84 -6.90
CA ALA A 317 -12.11 -8.86 -6.64
C ALA A 317 -12.86 -8.55 -7.94
N ARG A 318 -14.14 -8.60 -7.88
CA ARG A 318 -15.04 -8.45 -9.02
C ARG A 318 -15.20 -7.00 -9.44
N THR A 319 -14.82 -6.05 -8.59
CA THR A 319 -14.97 -4.61 -8.85
C THR A 319 -13.95 -3.81 -8.03
N THR A 320 -12.70 -3.73 -8.51
CA THR A 320 -11.75 -2.81 -7.91
C THR A 320 -12.10 -1.38 -8.26
N GLN A 321 -12.19 -0.52 -7.26
CA GLN A 321 -12.39 0.92 -7.40
C GLN A 321 -11.09 1.65 -7.03
N SER A 322 -10.77 2.72 -7.73
CA SER A 322 -9.74 3.66 -7.30
C SER A 322 -10.37 4.74 -6.42
N GLY A 323 -9.84 4.88 -5.22
CA GLY A 323 -10.05 6.03 -4.34
C GLY A 323 -8.99 7.10 -4.57
N LEU A 324 -8.68 7.89 -3.54
CA LEU A 324 -7.61 8.87 -3.57
C LEU A 324 -6.32 8.19 -3.07
N SER A 325 -5.48 7.72 -3.99
CA SER A 325 -4.23 6.98 -3.73
C SER A 325 -4.39 5.65 -2.98
N PHE A 326 -5.61 5.13 -2.87
CA PHE A 326 -5.94 3.81 -2.35
C PHE A 326 -6.84 3.07 -3.34
N PHE A 327 -6.79 1.75 -3.28
CA PHE A 327 -7.74 0.89 -3.98
C PHE A 327 -8.75 0.32 -3.00
N ILE A 328 -9.98 0.19 -3.46
CA ILE A 328 -11.09 -0.33 -2.70
C ILE A 328 -11.61 -1.56 -3.44
N ASP A 329 -11.69 -2.68 -2.73
CA ASP A 329 -12.27 -3.92 -3.21
C ASP A 329 -13.39 -4.37 -2.28
N GLU A 330 -14.43 -4.99 -2.84
CA GLU A 330 -15.48 -5.63 -2.06
C GLU A 330 -15.59 -7.09 -2.45
N GLY A 331 -15.51 -7.96 -1.48
CA GLY A 331 -15.61 -9.40 -1.70
C GLY A 331 -16.10 -10.15 -0.47
N ARG A 332 -17.01 -11.10 -0.65
CA ARG A 332 -17.55 -11.97 0.41
C ARG A 332 -18.05 -11.24 1.66
N GLY A 333 -18.65 -10.06 1.46
CA GLY A 333 -19.17 -9.24 2.56
C GLY A 333 -18.10 -8.46 3.33
N VAL A 334 -16.88 -8.41 2.85
CA VAL A 334 -15.77 -7.62 3.43
C VAL A 334 -15.35 -6.53 2.46
N ARG A 335 -15.19 -5.32 2.97
CA ARG A 335 -14.58 -4.21 2.27
C ARG A 335 -13.08 -4.20 2.56
N PHE A 336 -12.29 -4.19 1.50
CA PHE A 336 -10.84 -4.07 1.57
C PHE A 336 -10.39 -2.71 1.05
N VAL A 337 -9.41 -2.13 1.72
CA VAL A 337 -8.76 -0.88 1.31
C VAL A 337 -7.25 -1.10 1.36
N GLY A 338 -6.52 -0.72 0.30
CA GLY A 338 -5.08 -0.96 0.34
C GLY A 338 -4.34 -0.50 -0.90
N HIS A 339 -3.11 -0.95 -0.99
CA HIS A 339 -2.22 -0.75 -2.13
C HIS A 339 -1.13 -1.82 -2.15
N ASN A 340 -0.65 -2.16 -3.35
CA ASN A 340 0.49 -3.06 -3.53
C ASN A 340 1.74 -2.29 -3.93
N GLY A 341 2.90 -2.87 -3.66
CA GLY A 341 4.20 -2.37 -4.08
C GLY A 341 4.97 -3.40 -4.90
N ASP A 342 5.63 -2.92 -5.95
CA ASP A 342 6.43 -3.75 -6.86
C ASP A 342 7.55 -2.92 -7.46
N GLN A 343 8.77 -3.12 -7.00
CA GLN A 343 9.95 -2.45 -7.54
C GLN A 343 11.22 -3.17 -7.11
N ASN A 344 12.20 -3.25 -8.02
CA ASN A 344 13.55 -3.73 -7.74
C ASN A 344 13.59 -5.07 -6.99
N GLY A 345 12.79 -6.06 -7.42
CA GLY A 345 12.75 -7.39 -6.81
C GLY A 345 11.97 -7.50 -5.50
N PHE A 346 11.47 -6.38 -4.95
CA PHE A 346 10.59 -6.38 -3.80
C PHE A 346 9.12 -6.44 -4.21
N ARG A 347 8.33 -7.16 -3.44
CA ARG A 347 6.87 -7.22 -3.54
C ARG A 347 6.28 -6.96 -2.17
N ALA A 348 5.35 -6.02 -2.09
CA ALA A 348 4.71 -5.64 -0.83
C ALA A 348 3.20 -5.51 -0.99
N TYR A 349 2.46 -5.82 0.07
CA TYR A 349 1.01 -5.76 0.11
C TYR A 349 0.56 -5.13 1.43
N LEU A 350 -0.25 -4.11 1.33
CA LEU A 350 -0.97 -3.48 2.43
C LEU A 350 -2.45 -3.66 2.17
N SER A 351 -3.14 -4.35 3.06
CA SER A 351 -4.57 -4.61 2.95
C SER A 351 -5.26 -4.36 4.28
N LEU A 352 -6.21 -3.46 4.29
CA LEU A 352 -7.06 -3.14 5.43
C LEU A 352 -8.43 -3.76 5.22
N CYS A 353 -9.05 -4.22 6.28
CA CYS A 353 -10.47 -4.50 6.40
C CYS A 353 -11.01 -3.61 7.54
N PRO A 354 -11.35 -2.33 7.23
CA PRO A 354 -11.60 -1.32 8.24
C PRO A 354 -12.78 -1.66 9.14
N ASP A 355 -13.82 -2.30 8.60
CA ASP A 355 -15.02 -2.68 9.36
C ASP A 355 -14.71 -3.74 10.43
N GLN A 356 -13.67 -4.57 10.23
CA GLN A 356 -13.14 -5.54 11.20
C GLN A 356 -12.00 -4.97 12.05
N ARG A 357 -11.66 -3.68 11.88
CA ARG A 357 -10.54 -3.01 12.56
C ARG A 357 -9.23 -3.79 12.43
N ALA A 358 -9.01 -4.42 11.28
CA ALA A 358 -7.86 -5.26 11.02
C ALA A 358 -7.18 -4.90 9.69
N GLY A 359 -5.90 -5.24 9.58
CA GLY A 359 -5.14 -5.07 8.35
C GLY A 359 -3.94 -5.99 8.33
N THR A 360 -3.54 -6.37 7.12
CA THR A 360 -2.40 -7.26 6.88
C THR A 360 -1.32 -6.54 6.11
N LEU A 361 -0.08 -6.88 6.43
CA LEU A 361 1.13 -6.47 5.75
C LEU A 361 1.89 -7.72 5.32
N LEU A 362 2.30 -7.73 4.07
CA LEU A 362 3.21 -8.73 3.52
C LEU A 362 4.33 -8.02 2.78
N ALA A 363 5.57 -8.46 2.99
CA ALA A 363 6.71 -8.03 2.22
C ALA A 363 7.56 -9.24 1.83
N PHE A 364 7.99 -9.24 0.57
CA PHE A 364 8.87 -10.26 -0.01
C PHE A 364 10.07 -9.55 -0.62
N ASN A 365 11.23 -10.13 -0.46
CA ASN A 365 12.45 -9.66 -1.11
C ASN A 365 12.77 -10.40 -2.42
N THR A 366 11.82 -11.10 -2.98
CA THR A 366 11.98 -11.83 -4.24
C THR A 366 10.74 -11.65 -5.09
N GLU A 367 10.94 -11.26 -6.36
CA GLU A 367 9.89 -11.21 -7.37
C GLU A 367 9.92 -12.49 -8.21
N THR A 368 8.78 -13.20 -8.28
CA THR A 368 8.66 -14.49 -8.99
C THR A 368 8.06 -14.37 -10.40
N ARG A 369 7.75 -13.18 -10.89
CA ARG A 369 7.34 -13.00 -12.28
C ARG A 369 8.49 -13.33 -13.23
N GLY A 370 8.37 -14.44 -13.96
CA GLY A 370 9.41 -14.96 -14.84
C GLY A 370 9.67 -14.10 -16.09
N VAL A 371 8.67 -13.37 -16.59
CA VAL A 371 8.80 -12.44 -17.71
C VAL A 371 7.85 -11.26 -17.46
N ARG A 372 8.40 -10.05 -17.51
CA ARG A 372 7.70 -8.79 -17.17
C ARG A 372 6.49 -8.48 -18.06
N ASN A 373 6.29 -9.22 -19.17
CA ASN A 373 5.27 -8.97 -20.19
C ASN A 373 4.45 -10.21 -20.59
N ASP A 374 4.40 -11.26 -19.75
CA ASP A 374 3.49 -12.38 -20.02
C ASP A 374 2.13 -12.10 -19.38
N PRO A 375 1.11 -11.72 -20.17
CA PRO A 375 -0.23 -11.46 -19.65
C PRO A 375 -0.90 -12.72 -19.11
N SER A 376 -0.38 -13.93 -19.43
CA SER A 376 -0.89 -15.20 -18.91
C SER A 376 -0.39 -15.50 -17.47
N ASN A 377 0.67 -14.83 -17.01
CA ASN A 377 1.26 -15.04 -15.67
C ASN A 377 0.82 -13.94 -14.67
N ARG A 378 -0.49 -13.72 -14.59
CA ARG A 378 -1.09 -12.72 -13.67
C ARG A 378 -0.99 -13.13 -12.20
N GLU A 379 -0.83 -14.43 -11.92
CA GLU A 379 -0.83 -14.97 -10.57
C GLU A 379 0.57 -15.42 -10.13
N THR A 380 1.25 -14.58 -9.35
CA THR A 380 2.57 -14.89 -8.77
C THR A 380 2.44 -15.63 -7.44
N ALA A 381 3.52 -16.21 -6.94
CA ALA A 381 3.53 -16.84 -5.61
C ALA A 381 3.17 -15.82 -4.52
N GLU A 382 3.69 -14.60 -4.63
CA GLU A 382 3.44 -13.50 -3.69
C GLU A 382 1.97 -13.08 -3.70
N SER A 383 1.35 -13.01 -4.89
CA SER A 383 -0.08 -12.65 -5.00
C SER A 383 -0.98 -13.74 -4.41
N ARG A 384 -0.65 -15.03 -4.59
CA ARG A 384 -1.41 -16.13 -3.95
C ARG A 384 -1.35 -16.06 -2.42
N VAL A 385 -0.17 -15.74 -1.87
CA VAL A 385 -0.02 -15.55 -0.41
C VAL A 385 -0.80 -14.32 0.05
N ALA A 386 -0.76 -13.21 -0.71
CA ALA A 386 -1.51 -12.01 -0.38
C ALA A 386 -3.02 -12.26 -0.38
N LEU A 387 -3.54 -12.96 -1.40
CA LEU A 387 -4.96 -13.36 -1.46
C LEU A 387 -5.40 -14.21 -0.27
N ALA A 388 -4.51 -15.06 0.24
CA ALA A 388 -4.83 -15.89 1.38
C ALA A 388 -5.02 -15.09 2.68
N THR A 389 -4.48 -13.87 2.77
CA THR A 389 -4.72 -12.98 3.93
C THR A 389 -6.15 -12.47 3.99
N ASP A 390 -6.87 -12.42 2.87
CA ASP A 390 -8.27 -11.98 2.83
C ASP A 390 -9.17 -12.86 3.70
N ARG A 391 -8.85 -14.17 3.77
CA ARG A 391 -9.55 -15.11 4.66
C ARG A 391 -9.45 -14.78 6.14
N LEU A 392 -8.39 -14.06 6.55
CA LEU A 392 -8.24 -13.60 7.94
C LEU A 392 -9.29 -12.54 8.25
N CYS A 393 -9.50 -11.59 7.33
CA CYS A 393 -10.54 -10.58 7.45
C CYS A 393 -11.95 -11.18 7.34
N GLU A 394 -12.16 -12.15 6.45
CA GLU A 394 -13.42 -12.90 6.32
C GLU A 394 -13.76 -13.64 7.62
N ALA A 395 -12.77 -14.30 8.25
CA ALA A 395 -12.95 -14.99 9.53
C ALA A 395 -13.23 -14.01 10.68
N LEU A 396 -12.76 -12.78 10.60
CA LEU A 396 -13.10 -11.72 11.58
C LEU A 396 -14.49 -11.16 11.33
N ALA A 397 -14.93 -11.04 10.07
CA ALA A 397 -16.25 -10.53 9.72
C ALA A 397 -17.38 -11.48 10.17
N SER A 398 -17.14 -12.78 10.19
CA SER A 398 -18.12 -13.76 10.68
C SER A 398 -18.42 -13.62 12.18
N ARG A 399 -17.54 -12.95 12.95
CA ARG A 399 -17.71 -12.68 14.39
C ARG A 399 -18.74 -11.59 14.68
N ASP A 400 -18.85 -10.59 13.81
CA ASP A 400 -19.72 -9.43 14.04
C ASP A 400 -21.21 -9.75 13.72
N GLY A 401 -21.51 -11.02 13.47
CA GLY A 401 -22.78 -11.72 13.37
C GLY A 401 -23.99 -10.86 13.10
N ALA A 402 -24.16 -10.37 11.86
CA ALA A 402 -25.46 -10.15 11.24
C ALA A 402 -25.28 -10.05 9.73
N PRO A 403 -26.13 -10.66 8.90
CA PRO A 403 -26.19 -10.33 7.49
C PRO A 403 -26.61 -8.87 7.39
N LYS A 404 -25.72 -7.97 6.94
CA LYS A 404 -26.15 -6.66 6.49
C LYS A 404 -26.97 -6.85 5.22
N PRO A 405 -28.12 -6.16 5.11
CA PRO A 405 -29.10 -6.31 4.04
C PRO A 405 -28.53 -5.99 2.65
#